data_2ebc15543046e686cbd2c1a2d8fd37ec
#
_entry.id   2ebc15543046e686cbd2c1a2d8fd37ec
#
_cell.length_a   1.000
_cell.length_b   1.000
_cell.length_c   1.000
_cell.angle_alpha   90.00
_cell.angle_beta   90.00
_cell.angle_gamma   90.00
#
_symmetry.space_group_name_H-M   'P 1'
#
loop_
_entity.id
_entity.type
_entity.pdbx_description
1 polymer ?
#
loop_
_entity_poly.entity_id
_entity_poly.type
_entity_poly.pdbx_seq_one_letter_code
_entity_poly.pdbx_strand_id
1 'polypeptide(L)'
;PLTCVSYINTFGDGKLPEGVTEDMLEEWILGCDNCQDCCPFNKNYDWSIGKDYPGLDALELILQPEYILKASDKEIIEKLIPKFCFHLTDKQIPLLRKSAKRAIEHK
;
A
#
# COMPACT_ATOMS: atom_id res chain seq x y z
N PRO A 1 9.20 -0.79 -14.62
CA PRO A 1 8.07 -1.17 -13.74
C PRO A 1 8.35 -2.38 -12.85
N LEU A 2 9.30 -3.25 -13.21
CA LEU A 2 9.61 -4.44 -12.41
C LEU A 2 10.19 -4.12 -11.02
N THR A 3 10.72 -2.92 -10.84
CA THR A 3 11.28 -2.44 -9.57
C THR A 3 10.37 -1.44 -8.85
N CYS A 4 9.18 -1.21 -9.38
CA CYS A 4 8.20 -0.30 -8.76
C CYS A 4 7.62 -0.93 -7.49
N VAL A 5 7.74 -0.26 -6.35
CA VAL A 5 7.25 -0.74 -5.05
C VAL A 5 5.75 -1.02 -5.10
N SER A 6 4.97 -0.10 -5.67
CA SER A 6 3.53 -0.29 -5.81
C SER A 6 3.17 -1.53 -6.63
N TYR A 7 3.89 -1.76 -7.73
CA TYR A 7 3.69 -2.95 -8.55
C TYR A 7 4.01 -4.23 -7.78
N ILE A 8 5.14 -4.24 -7.08
CA ILE A 8 5.57 -5.41 -6.29
C ILE A 8 4.54 -5.74 -5.21
N ASN A 9 4.05 -4.73 -4.49
CA ASN A 9 3.11 -4.92 -3.39
C ASN A 9 1.69 -5.28 -3.86
N THR A 10 1.30 -4.86 -5.05
CA THR A 10 -0.07 -5.05 -5.54
C THR A 10 -0.20 -6.27 -6.47
N PHE A 11 0.73 -6.43 -7.39
CA PHE A 11 0.66 -7.43 -8.45
C PHE A 11 1.73 -8.51 -8.34
N GLY A 12 2.63 -8.41 -7.39
CA GLY A 12 3.68 -9.39 -7.20
C GLY A 12 3.17 -10.71 -6.60
N ASP A 13 4.02 -11.70 -6.64
CA ASP A 13 3.77 -13.04 -6.08
C ASP A 13 4.41 -13.23 -4.70
N GLY A 14 4.89 -12.15 -4.10
CA GLY A 14 5.60 -12.18 -2.83
C GLY A 14 7.10 -12.39 -2.97
N LYS A 15 7.59 -12.62 -4.17
CA LYS A 15 9.03 -12.72 -4.47
C LYS A 15 9.55 -11.36 -4.91
N LEU A 16 10.78 -11.03 -4.49
CA LEU A 16 11.40 -9.78 -4.89
C LEU A 16 12.15 -9.95 -6.22
N PRO A 17 12.09 -8.94 -7.11
CA PRO A 17 12.92 -8.92 -8.30
C PRO A 17 14.41 -8.92 -7.95
N GLU A 18 15.23 -9.35 -8.89
CA GLU A 18 16.68 -9.29 -8.74
C GLU A 18 17.15 -7.87 -8.43
N GLY A 19 17.99 -7.72 -7.42
CA GLY A 19 18.51 -6.43 -7.00
C GLY A 19 17.61 -5.63 -6.08
N VAL A 20 16.41 -6.13 -5.77
CA VAL A 20 15.48 -5.48 -4.83
C VAL A 20 15.49 -6.22 -3.50
N THR A 21 15.68 -5.47 -2.41
CA THR A 21 15.64 -6.02 -1.05
C THR A 21 14.37 -5.57 -0.33
N GLU A 22 14.02 -6.26 0.76
CA GLU A 22 12.87 -5.88 1.59
C GLU A 22 12.96 -4.44 2.10
N ASP A 23 14.15 -3.97 2.45
CA ASP A 23 14.35 -2.62 2.94
C ASP A 23 14.02 -1.54 1.91
N MET A 24 14.18 -1.85 0.63
CA MET A 24 13.86 -0.91 -0.46
C MET A 24 12.35 -0.68 -0.61
N LEU A 25 11.53 -1.59 -0.09
CA LEU A 25 10.08 -1.45 -0.10
C LEU A 25 9.56 -0.55 1.01
N GLU A 26 10.40 -0.19 1.96
CA GLU A 26 10.09 0.71 3.07
C GLU A 26 8.83 0.24 3.83
N GLU A 27 8.01 1.17 4.25
CA GLU A 27 6.77 0.86 4.99
C GLU A 27 5.51 0.91 4.09
N TRP A 28 5.70 0.94 2.78
CA TRP A 28 4.57 0.95 1.84
C TRP A 28 3.81 -0.38 1.87
N ILE A 29 2.51 -0.30 2.02
CA ILE A 29 1.61 -1.47 1.98
C ILE A 29 0.90 -1.54 0.64
N LEU A 30 0.26 -0.44 0.26
CA LEU A 30 -0.43 -0.26 -1.01
C LEU A 30 -0.01 1.08 -1.60
N GLY A 31 0.24 1.10 -2.90
CA GLY A 31 0.72 2.31 -3.54
C GLY A 31 2.16 2.61 -3.18
N CYS A 32 2.67 3.70 -3.69
CA CYS A 32 4.00 4.24 -3.37
C CYS A 32 4.16 5.58 -4.07
N ASP A 33 4.61 6.59 -3.35
CA ASP A 33 4.77 7.94 -3.89
C ASP A 33 6.24 8.32 -4.13
N ASN A 34 7.17 7.38 -4.02
CA ASN A 34 8.61 7.70 -4.15
C ASN A 34 8.92 8.43 -5.46
N CYS A 35 8.37 7.98 -6.58
CA CYS A 35 8.60 8.63 -7.88
C CYS A 35 7.92 10.01 -7.96
N GLN A 36 6.81 10.21 -7.26
CA GLN A 36 6.12 11.50 -7.21
C GLN A 36 6.88 12.49 -6.33
N ASP A 37 7.41 12.02 -5.20
CA ASP A 37 8.11 12.85 -4.24
C ASP A 37 9.43 13.38 -4.80
N CYS A 38 10.13 12.61 -5.61
CA CYS A 38 11.39 13.04 -6.21
C CYS A 38 11.22 13.76 -7.56
N CYS A 39 10.01 13.84 -8.08
CA CYS A 39 9.76 14.47 -9.38
C CYS A 39 9.93 15.99 -9.32
N PRO A 40 10.79 16.59 -10.17
CA PRO A 40 10.99 18.05 -10.16
C PRO A 40 9.73 18.86 -10.45
N PHE A 41 8.80 18.31 -11.22
CA PHE A 41 7.55 18.99 -11.57
C PHE A 41 6.58 19.09 -10.39
N ASN A 42 6.78 18.31 -9.35
CA ASN A 42 5.92 18.30 -8.16
C ASN A 42 6.44 19.19 -7.02
N LYS A 43 7.65 19.72 -7.13
CA LYS A 43 8.31 20.46 -6.04
C LYS A 43 7.57 21.72 -5.61
N ASN A 44 6.94 22.42 -6.53
CA ASN A 44 6.28 23.70 -6.28
C ASN A 44 4.76 23.57 -6.19
N TYR A 45 4.26 22.36 -6.13
CA TYR A 45 2.82 22.11 -6.02
C TYR A 45 2.37 22.16 -4.56
N ASP A 46 1.31 22.89 -4.31
CA ASP A 46 0.73 22.97 -2.96
C ASP A 46 -0.29 21.84 -2.79
N TRP A 47 0.14 20.77 -2.13
CA TRP A 47 -0.69 19.59 -1.89
C TRP A 47 -1.76 19.80 -0.83
N SER A 48 -1.73 20.98 -0.13
CA SER A 48 -2.78 21.32 0.84
C SER A 48 -4.04 21.88 0.18
N ILE A 49 -4.00 22.20 -1.12
CA ILE A 49 -5.14 22.70 -1.86
C ILE A 49 -6.04 21.54 -2.23
N GLY A 50 -7.29 21.61 -1.83
CA GLY A 50 -8.28 20.60 -2.15
C GLY A 50 -8.98 20.09 -0.90
N LYS A 51 -10.03 19.32 -1.12
CA LYS A 51 -10.80 18.70 -0.03
C LYS A 51 -10.53 17.21 0.01
N ASP A 52 -10.49 16.66 1.21
CA ASP A 52 -10.39 15.22 1.39
C ASP A 52 -11.66 14.54 0.88
N TYR A 53 -11.48 13.29 0.41
CA TYR A 53 -12.62 12.49 0.00
C TYR A 53 -13.46 12.10 1.21
N PRO A 54 -14.79 12.05 1.07
CA PRO A 54 -15.66 11.55 2.14
C PRO A 54 -15.25 10.11 2.55
N GLY A 55 -15.15 9.87 3.84
CA GLY A 55 -14.79 8.55 4.36
C GLY A 55 -13.30 8.26 4.42
N LEU A 56 -12.45 9.24 4.12
CA LEU A 56 -11.00 9.05 4.16
C LEU A 56 -10.51 8.65 5.55
N ASP A 57 -11.06 9.25 6.61
CA ASP A 57 -10.70 8.92 7.99
C ASP A 57 -10.97 7.45 8.32
N ALA A 58 -12.11 6.93 7.89
CA ALA A 58 -12.45 5.51 8.10
C ALA A 58 -11.51 4.59 7.31
N LEU A 59 -11.12 5.00 6.11
CA LEU A 59 -10.16 4.25 5.30
C LEU A 59 -8.78 4.23 5.95
N GLU A 60 -8.35 5.35 6.52
CA GLU A 60 -7.08 5.44 7.22
C GLU A 60 -6.97 4.41 8.33
N LEU A 61 -8.03 4.21 9.10
CA LEU A 61 -8.04 3.25 10.20
C LEU A 61 -7.85 1.81 9.71
N ILE A 62 -8.50 1.44 8.62
CA ILE A 62 -8.42 0.06 8.10
C ILE A 62 -7.15 -0.19 7.28
N LEU A 63 -6.42 0.85 6.93
CA LEU A 63 -5.12 0.73 6.24
C LEU A 63 -3.94 0.62 7.21
N GLN A 64 -4.17 0.73 8.52
CA GLN A 64 -3.08 0.56 9.48
C GLN A 64 -2.53 -0.86 9.43
N PRO A 65 -1.19 -1.03 9.48
CA PRO A 65 -0.59 -2.37 9.42
C PRO A 65 -1.12 -3.31 10.49
N GLU A 66 -1.33 -2.79 11.70
CA GLU A 66 -1.84 -3.57 12.83
C GLU A 66 -3.25 -4.08 12.56
N TYR A 67 -4.09 -3.26 11.95
CA TYR A 67 -5.46 -3.69 11.59
C TYR A 67 -5.42 -4.80 10.56
N ILE A 68 -4.61 -4.64 9.51
CA ILE A 68 -4.48 -5.61 8.43
C ILE A 68 -4.02 -6.98 8.96
N LEU A 69 -3.10 -6.98 9.92
CA LEU A 69 -2.61 -8.22 10.51
C LEU A 69 -3.61 -8.90 11.43
N LYS A 70 -4.43 -8.12 12.13
CA LYS A 70 -5.41 -8.66 13.10
C LYS A 70 -6.75 -9.03 12.46
N ALA A 71 -7.14 -8.33 11.41
CA ALA A 71 -8.43 -8.56 10.76
C ALA A 71 -8.49 -9.95 10.12
N SER A 72 -9.67 -10.57 10.17
CA SER A 72 -9.90 -11.82 9.46
C SER A 72 -9.94 -11.58 7.95
N ASP A 73 -9.73 -12.62 7.16
CA ASP A 73 -9.84 -12.52 5.70
C ASP A 73 -11.20 -11.99 5.28
N LYS A 74 -12.26 -12.43 5.99
CA LYS A 74 -13.62 -11.97 5.73
C LYS A 74 -13.76 -10.46 5.93
N GLU A 75 -13.18 -9.90 6.99
CA GLU A 75 -13.19 -8.44 7.22
C GLU A 75 -12.46 -7.69 6.13
N ILE A 76 -11.30 -8.19 5.71
CA ILE A 76 -10.53 -7.57 4.63
C ILE A 76 -11.33 -7.59 3.33
N ILE A 77 -11.97 -8.70 3.00
CA ILE A 77 -12.80 -8.82 1.81
C ILE A 77 -14.00 -7.86 1.85
N GLU A 78 -14.63 -7.70 3.00
CA GLU A 78 -15.82 -6.86 3.12
C GLU A 78 -15.51 -5.37 3.22
N LYS A 79 -14.43 -5.00 3.92
CA LYS A 79 -14.16 -3.59 4.26
C LYS A 79 -13.05 -2.96 3.44
N LEU A 80 -12.01 -3.70 3.11
CA LEU A 80 -10.83 -3.13 2.46
C LEU A 80 -10.86 -3.34 0.94
N ILE A 81 -11.05 -4.55 0.48
CA ILE A 81 -10.98 -4.88 -0.94
C ILE A 81 -11.94 -4.03 -1.80
N PRO A 82 -13.21 -3.81 -1.41
CA PRO A 82 -14.12 -3.01 -2.24
C PRO A 82 -13.68 -1.55 -2.44
N LYS A 83 -12.79 -1.04 -1.59
CA LYS A 83 -12.27 0.33 -1.71
C LYS A 83 -11.24 0.47 -2.82
N PHE A 84 -10.64 -0.61 -3.26
CA PHE A 84 -9.58 -0.62 -4.27
C PHE A 84 -10.04 -1.16 -5.63
N CYS A 85 -11.35 -1.23 -5.85
CA CYS A 85 -11.94 -1.66 -7.10
C CYS A 85 -11.41 -3.02 -7.55
N PHE A 86 -11.06 -3.12 -8.83
CA PHE A 86 -10.60 -4.38 -9.42
C PHE A 86 -9.10 -4.65 -9.23
N HIS A 87 -8.36 -3.71 -8.63
CA HIS A 87 -6.91 -3.87 -8.47
C HIS A 87 -6.55 -4.81 -7.31
N LEU A 88 -7.45 -5.01 -6.38
CA LEU A 88 -7.20 -5.82 -5.21
C LEU A 88 -8.26 -6.91 -5.11
N THR A 89 -7.82 -8.15 -4.99
CA THR A 89 -8.70 -9.31 -4.83
C THR A 89 -8.33 -10.11 -3.58
N ASP A 90 -9.15 -11.08 -3.22
CA ASP A 90 -8.87 -11.97 -2.09
C ASP A 90 -7.57 -12.75 -2.23
N LYS A 91 -7.12 -12.98 -3.46
CA LYS A 91 -5.84 -13.67 -3.74
C LYS A 91 -4.63 -12.89 -3.25
N GLN A 92 -4.76 -11.59 -3.07
CA GLN A 92 -3.67 -10.70 -2.66
C GLN A 92 -3.60 -10.50 -1.14
N ILE A 93 -4.51 -11.09 -0.38
CA ILE A 93 -4.49 -10.97 1.09
C ILE A 93 -3.16 -11.43 1.71
N PRO A 94 -2.57 -12.58 1.31
CA PRO A 94 -1.27 -12.97 1.86
C PRO A 94 -0.17 -11.94 1.58
N LEU A 95 -0.15 -11.35 0.39
CA LEU A 95 0.81 -10.32 0.04
C LEU A 95 0.58 -9.04 0.85
N LEU A 96 -0.68 -8.66 1.03
CA LEU A 96 -1.06 -7.51 1.85
C LEU A 96 -0.59 -7.67 3.30
N ARG A 97 -0.77 -8.85 3.88
CA ARG A 97 -0.31 -9.14 5.24
C ARG A 97 1.21 -9.14 5.34
N LYS A 98 1.91 -9.65 4.33
CA LYS A 98 3.37 -9.60 4.26
C LYS A 98 3.87 -8.16 4.25
N SER A 99 3.24 -7.31 3.47
CA SER A 99 3.57 -5.88 3.41
C SER A 99 3.30 -5.16 4.73
N ALA A 100 2.18 -5.48 5.37
CA ALA A 100 1.84 -4.91 6.68
C ALA A 100 2.85 -5.31 7.76
N LYS A 101 3.29 -6.56 7.77
CA LYS A 101 4.31 -7.04 8.69
C LYS A 101 5.63 -6.30 8.47
N ARG A 102 6.04 -6.16 7.22
CA ARG A 102 7.26 -5.41 6.87
C ARG A 102 7.17 -3.95 7.33
N ALA A 103 6.01 -3.30 7.15
CA ALA A 103 5.81 -1.92 7.56
C ALA A 103 6.02 -1.74 9.07
N ILE A 104 5.58 -2.68 9.87
CA ILE A 104 5.80 -2.65 11.32
C ILE A 104 7.28 -2.87 11.66
N GLU A 105 7.92 -3.83 11.01
CA GLU A 105 9.33 -4.16 11.25
C GLU A 105 10.28 -3.04 10.80
N HIS A 106 9.88 -2.29 9.77
CA HIS A 106 10.68 -1.19 9.21
C HIS A 106 10.73 0.04 10.13
N LYS A 107 9.72 0.22 10.97
CA LYS A 107 9.68 1.37 11.90
C LYS A 107 10.84 1.30 12.95
#